data_0b45ca9dbe19df626e94a659b31d3111
#
_entry.id   0b45ca9dbe19df626e94a659b31d3111
#
_cell.length_a   1.000
_cell.length_b   1.000
_cell.length_c   1.000
_cell.angle_alpha   90.00
_cell.angle_beta   90.00
_cell.angle_gamma   90.00
#
_symmetry.space_group_name_H-M   'P 1'
#
loop_
_entity.id
_entity.type
_entity.pdbx_description
1 polymer ?
#
loop_
_entity_poly.entity_id
_entity_poly.type
_entity_poly.pdbx_seq_one_letter_code
_entity_poly.pdbx_strand_id
1 'polypeptide(L)'
;MPQPSAARRPPSRQRRKSVQRARRRAILTLFGVGLLVVCVLAAFGGRGGPTVGLGIPASASRLLPAGPPTPLVVAVHGPLRIQLPVNERNVTAIGYHGAGEDALPLDPLGRQKNEGLFSRAFHRIFGGGGGSVAYYRLQGGSGSWTGSLNVGASSGTDVYAPVDGTVVGLRDYVLNGRAYGSLVEVQPSGAPSDVVVVTHLRADPALTVGSTLSAGISKIGSIVDFSGVERLALSRYTQDSGNHVAIEVHPAATFALR
;
A
#
# COMPACT_ATOMS: atom_id res chain seq x y z
N MET A 1 -36.37 69.51 45.99
CA MET A 1 -35.54 69.79 44.79
C MET A 1 -35.17 68.49 44.18
N PRO A 2 -35.69 68.13 43.02
CA PRO A 2 -35.30 66.90 42.32
C PRO A 2 -34.12 67.18 41.41
N GLN A 3 -33.13 66.28 41.40
CA GLN A 3 -31.95 66.28 40.50
C GLN A 3 -32.32 65.81 39.12
N PRO A 4 -31.75 66.40 38.04
CA PRO A 4 -32.04 65.98 36.67
C PRO A 4 -31.25 64.72 36.30
N SER A 5 -31.99 63.75 35.75
CA SER A 5 -31.51 62.50 35.16
C SER A 5 -30.65 62.75 33.94
N ALA A 6 -29.41 62.22 33.91
CA ALA A 6 -28.50 62.31 32.78
C ALA A 6 -28.92 61.35 31.64
N ALA A 7 -29.39 61.95 30.54
CA ALA A 7 -29.73 61.21 29.32
C ALA A 7 -28.50 60.59 28.68
N ARG A 8 -28.48 59.23 28.57
CA ARG A 8 -27.47 58.47 27.81
C ARG A 8 -27.63 58.72 26.32
N ARG A 9 -26.62 59.33 25.69
CA ARG A 9 -26.56 59.52 24.24
C ARG A 9 -26.36 58.18 23.53
N PRO A 10 -27.12 57.86 22.46
CA PRO A 10 -26.94 56.63 21.70
C PRO A 10 -25.62 56.65 20.95
N PRO A 11 -24.93 55.49 20.79
CA PRO A 11 -23.67 55.45 20.06
C PRO A 11 -23.87 55.73 18.59
N SER A 12 -23.07 56.65 18.04
CA SER A 12 -23.17 57.18 16.68
C SER A 12 -23.04 56.07 15.62
N ARG A 13 -23.93 56.09 14.61
CA ARG A 13 -23.97 55.16 13.46
C ARG A 13 -22.66 55.11 12.65
N GLN A 14 -21.77 56.08 12.80
CA GLN A 14 -20.46 56.13 12.14
C GLN A 14 -19.47 55.01 12.61
N ARG A 15 -19.50 54.65 13.91
CA ARG A 15 -18.58 53.61 14.45
C ARG A 15 -18.87 52.22 13.90
N ARG A 16 -20.13 51.92 13.55
CA ARG A 16 -20.49 50.59 12.97
C ARG A 16 -20.00 50.44 11.54
N LYS A 17 -19.98 51.53 10.75
CA LYS A 17 -19.51 51.49 9.36
C LYS A 17 -17.98 51.29 9.23
N SER A 18 -17.19 51.82 10.18
CA SER A 18 -15.73 51.64 10.18
C SER A 18 -15.33 50.21 10.53
N VAL A 19 -15.98 49.56 11.50
CA VAL A 19 -15.72 48.17 11.88
C VAL A 19 -16.10 47.19 10.77
N GLN A 20 -17.21 47.45 10.03
CA GLN A 20 -17.58 46.61 8.90
C GLN A 20 -16.61 46.75 7.72
N ARG A 21 -16.07 47.93 7.48
CA ARG A 21 -15.06 48.16 6.42
C ARG A 21 -13.73 47.51 6.79
N ALA A 22 -13.33 47.55 8.07
CA ALA A 22 -12.13 46.88 8.55
C ALA A 22 -12.26 45.33 8.45
N ARG A 23 -13.40 44.75 8.82
CA ARG A 23 -13.66 43.30 8.66
C ARG A 23 -13.66 42.85 7.20
N ARG A 24 -14.29 43.64 6.29
CA ARG A 24 -14.27 43.33 4.85
C ARG A 24 -12.83 43.38 4.28
N ARG A 25 -12.02 44.36 4.70
CA ARG A 25 -10.61 44.46 4.27
C ARG A 25 -9.79 43.28 4.82
N ALA A 26 -9.98 42.87 6.08
CA ALA A 26 -9.29 41.69 6.67
C ALA A 26 -9.67 40.38 5.97
N ILE A 27 -10.94 40.21 5.58
CA ILE A 27 -11.38 39.02 4.81
C ILE A 27 -10.78 39.03 3.41
N LEU A 28 -10.75 40.17 2.74
CA LEU A 28 -10.16 40.31 1.39
C LEU A 28 -8.65 40.08 1.40
N THR A 29 -7.93 40.54 2.43
CA THR A 29 -6.49 40.26 2.57
C THR A 29 -6.23 38.80 2.87
N LEU A 30 -7.02 38.12 3.72
CA LEU A 30 -6.92 36.69 3.97
C LEU A 30 -7.19 35.86 2.71
N PHE A 31 -8.21 36.25 1.92
CA PHE A 31 -8.50 35.60 0.64
C PHE A 31 -7.37 35.83 -0.38
N GLY A 32 -6.83 37.04 -0.44
CA GLY A 32 -5.71 37.38 -1.33
C GLY A 32 -4.44 36.62 -0.99
N VAL A 33 -4.09 36.48 0.30
CA VAL A 33 -2.97 35.68 0.77
C VAL A 33 -3.20 34.20 0.49
N GLY A 34 -4.41 33.68 0.74
CA GLY A 34 -4.77 32.30 0.43
C GLY A 34 -4.63 31.99 -1.07
N LEU A 35 -5.13 32.87 -1.94
CA LEU A 35 -5.01 32.73 -3.39
C LEU A 35 -3.54 32.78 -3.85
N LEU A 36 -2.74 33.67 -3.27
CA LEU A 36 -1.32 33.80 -3.58
C LEU A 36 -0.54 32.55 -3.17
N VAL A 37 -0.84 31.97 -2.01
CA VAL A 37 -0.26 30.69 -1.57
C VAL A 37 -0.65 29.56 -2.52
N VAL A 38 -1.91 29.50 -2.96
CA VAL A 38 -2.35 28.48 -3.94
C VAL A 38 -1.65 28.68 -5.29
N CYS A 39 -1.52 29.93 -5.77
CA CYS A 39 -0.80 30.21 -7.01
C CYS A 39 0.70 29.89 -6.94
N VAL A 40 1.34 30.17 -5.81
CA VAL A 40 2.75 29.80 -5.58
C VAL A 40 2.90 28.29 -5.54
N LEU A 41 2.01 27.57 -4.83
CA LEU A 41 2.02 26.11 -4.79
C LEU A 41 1.74 25.50 -6.17
N ALA A 42 0.89 26.14 -7.00
CA ALA A 42 0.64 25.70 -8.38
C ALA A 42 1.82 26.00 -9.31
N ALA A 43 2.53 27.11 -9.10
CA ALA A 43 3.68 27.50 -9.92
C ALA A 43 4.94 26.67 -9.63
N PHE A 44 5.11 26.21 -8.37
CA PHE A 44 6.19 25.33 -7.95
C PHE A 44 5.79 23.85 -7.91
N GLY A 45 4.51 23.53 -8.10
CA GLY A 45 3.98 22.17 -8.27
C GLY A 45 4.30 21.66 -9.67
N GLY A 46 5.50 21.14 -9.82
CA GLY A 46 6.07 20.34 -10.90
C GLY A 46 5.38 20.37 -12.26
N ARG A 47 5.99 21.06 -13.20
CA ARG A 47 5.93 20.72 -14.61
C ARG A 47 6.55 19.34 -14.81
N GLY A 48 5.76 18.29 -14.65
CA GLY A 48 5.96 17.07 -15.40
C GLY A 48 5.53 17.39 -16.83
N GLY A 49 6.46 17.84 -17.67
CA GLY A 49 6.22 17.92 -19.11
C GLY A 49 5.83 16.55 -19.64
N PRO A 50 5.04 16.44 -20.71
CA PRO A 50 4.85 15.20 -21.41
C PRO A 50 6.24 14.79 -21.91
N THR A 51 6.84 13.78 -21.28
CA THR A 51 7.90 13.02 -21.91
C THR A 51 7.24 12.37 -23.10
N VAL A 52 7.51 12.90 -24.28
CA VAL A 52 7.29 12.20 -25.54
C VAL A 52 8.11 10.93 -25.42
N GLY A 53 7.43 9.85 -25.02
CA GLY A 53 8.00 8.52 -25.05
C GLY A 53 8.30 8.22 -26.51
N LEU A 54 9.57 8.39 -26.91
CA LEU A 54 10.07 7.69 -28.07
C LEU A 54 9.70 6.22 -27.81
N GLY A 55 8.78 5.72 -28.62
CA GLY A 55 8.35 4.33 -28.61
C GLY A 55 9.56 3.44 -28.81
N ILE A 56 10.17 3.06 -27.69
CA ILE A 56 11.13 1.96 -27.66
C ILE A 56 10.28 0.75 -28.01
N PRO A 57 10.55 0.06 -29.14
CA PRO A 57 9.84 -1.15 -29.50
C PRO A 57 9.86 -2.05 -28.27
N ALA A 58 8.71 -2.64 -27.91
CA ALA A 58 8.59 -3.55 -26.79
C ALA A 58 9.66 -4.62 -26.95
N SER A 59 10.77 -4.41 -26.26
CA SER A 59 11.99 -5.16 -26.42
C SER A 59 11.70 -6.62 -26.14
N ALA A 60 12.31 -7.51 -26.92
CA ALA A 60 12.32 -8.96 -26.73
C ALA A 60 12.65 -9.39 -25.27
N SER A 61 13.17 -8.49 -24.46
CA SER A 61 13.34 -8.63 -22.99
C SER A 61 12.08 -9.00 -22.22
N ARG A 62 10.88 -8.80 -22.78
CA ARG A 62 9.62 -9.27 -22.17
C ARG A 62 9.34 -10.75 -22.42
N LEU A 63 10.05 -11.38 -23.34
CA LEU A 63 9.90 -12.79 -23.69
C LEU A 63 10.80 -13.70 -22.86
N LEU A 64 11.80 -13.15 -22.19
CA LEU A 64 12.64 -13.92 -21.24
C LEU A 64 12.01 -13.81 -19.84
N PRO A 65 11.93 -14.93 -19.09
CA PRO A 65 11.54 -14.90 -17.70
C PRO A 65 12.40 -13.86 -16.97
N ALA A 66 11.76 -12.93 -16.27
CA ALA A 66 12.50 -12.03 -15.39
C ALA A 66 13.12 -12.90 -14.31
N GLY A 67 14.44 -12.82 -14.12
CA GLY A 67 15.13 -13.56 -13.07
C GLY A 67 14.62 -13.23 -11.66
N PRO A 68 15.27 -13.74 -10.62
CA PRO A 68 14.90 -13.45 -9.25
C PRO A 68 14.87 -11.93 -8.97
N PRO A 69 14.05 -11.48 -7.99
CA PRO A 69 13.98 -10.07 -7.61
C PRO A 69 15.31 -9.59 -7.01
N THR A 70 15.55 -8.29 -7.10
CA THR A 70 16.58 -7.66 -6.28
C THR A 70 16.12 -7.69 -4.80
N PRO A 71 17.00 -7.98 -3.82
CA PRO A 71 16.62 -7.99 -2.42
C PRO A 71 16.03 -6.65 -1.98
N LEU A 72 14.72 -6.62 -1.74
CA LEU A 72 13.97 -5.43 -1.36
C LEU A 72 12.95 -5.79 -0.29
N VAL A 73 13.16 -5.30 0.93
CA VAL A 73 12.19 -5.50 2.02
C VAL A 73 11.01 -4.56 1.81
N VAL A 74 9.80 -5.09 1.78
CA VAL A 74 8.54 -4.36 1.54
C VAL A 74 7.66 -4.27 2.77
N ALA A 75 7.83 -5.19 3.74
CA ALA A 75 7.14 -5.15 5.03
C ALA A 75 8.01 -5.76 6.13
N VAL A 76 7.68 -5.43 7.38
CA VAL A 76 8.30 -6.05 8.56
C VAL A 76 7.21 -6.46 9.56
N HIS A 77 7.49 -7.51 10.37
CA HIS A 77 6.73 -7.87 11.54
C HIS A 77 7.72 -8.31 12.64
N GLY A 78 7.90 -7.51 13.68
CA GLY A 78 8.94 -7.75 14.68
C GLY A 78 10.33 -7.96 14.03
N PRO A 79 10.99 -9.12 14.24
CA PRO A 79 12.27 -9.41 13.61
C PRO A 79 12.13 -9.85 12.14
N LEU A 80 10.94 -10.25 11.71
CA LEU A 80 10.68 -10.77 10.39
C LEU A 80 10.74 -9.68 9.33
N ARG A 81 11.50 -9.91 8.25
CA ARG A 81 11.63 -9.03 7.10
C ARG A 81 11.08 -9.73 5.87
N ILE A 82 10.01 -9.19 5.31
CA ILE A 82 9.36 -9.73 4.12
C ILE A 82 9.93 -9.06 2.89
N GLN A 83 10.60 -9.84 2.05
CA GLN A 83 11.15 -9.39 0.78
C GLN A 83 10.10 -9.45 -0.33
N LEU A 84 10.31 -8.61 -1.34
CA LEU A 84 9.50 -8.60 -2.56
C LEU A 84 9.55 -9.99 -3.23
N PRO A 85 8.41 -10.69 -3.41
CA PRO A 85 8.40 -12.07 -3.91
C PRO A 85 8.42 -12.16 -5.43
N VAL A 86 8.38 -11.04 -6.15
CA VAL A 86 8.35 -10.96 -7.63
C VAL A 86 9.44 -10.00 -8.10
N ASN A 87 9.98 -10.25 -9.28
CA ASN A 87 10.91 -9.31 -9.88
C ASN A 87 10.27 -7.91 -9.99
N GLU A 88 10.97 -6.89 -9.54
CA GLU A 88 10.49 -5.51 -9.46
C GLU A 88 9.97 -4.94 -10.79
N ARG A 89 10.48 -5.44 -11.93
CA ARG A 89 10.04 -5.05 -13.29
C ARG A 89 8.63 -5.55 -13.62
N ASN A 90 8.18 -6.60 -12.93
CA ASN A 90 6.87 -7.22 -13.14
C ASN A 90 5.83 -6.71 -12.15
N VAL A 91 6.23 -5.96 -11.10
CA VAL A 91 5.31 -5.44 -10.10
C VAL A 91 4.41 -4.37 -10.71
N THR A 92 3.10 -4.59 -10.65
CA THR A 92 2.08 -3.64 -11.13
C THR A 92 1.58 -2.73 -10.02
N ALA A 93 1.42 -3.26 -8.81
CA ALA A 93 1.10 -2.51 -7.59
C ALA A 93 1.43 -3.33 -6.34
N ILE A 94 1.54 -2.65 -5.21
CA ILE A 94 1.62 -3.26 -3.88
C ILE A 94 0.45 -2.72 -3.07
N GLY A 95 -0.25 -3.60 -2.35
CA GLY A 95 -1.39 -3.20 -1.53
C GLY A 95 -1.49 -4.01 -0.23
N TYR A 96 -2.20 -3.44 0.74
CA TYR A 96 -2.47 -4.07 2.02
C TYR A 96 -3.95 -4.03 2.34
N HIS A 97 -4.47 -5.11 2.94
CA HIS A 97 -5.85 -5.20 3.45
C HIS A 97 -5.93 -6.09 4.70
N GLY A 98 -7.11 -6.15 5.31
CA GLY A 98 -7.37 -7.07 6.41
C GLY A 98 -7.46 -8.52 5.93
N ALA A 99 -6.88 -9.44 6.71
CA ALA A 99 -6.82 -10.88 6.39
C ALA A 99 -7.45 -11.77 7.48
N GLY A 100 -8.28 -11.20 8.32
CA GLY A 100 -8.89 -11.89 9.46
C GLY A 100 -8.25 -11.49 10.79
N GLU A 101 -8.82 -12.00 11.88
CA GLU A 101 -8.36 -11.69 13.25
C GLU A 101 -7.06 -12.43 13.60
N ASP A 102 -6.80 -13.57 12.94
CA ASP A 102 -5.62 -14.41 13.21
C ASP A 102 -4.36 -13.92 12.46
N ALA A 103 -4.51 -13.02 11.49
CA ALA A 103 -3.39 -12.48 10.74
C ALA A 103 -2.68 -11.39 11.55
N LEU A 104 -1.38 -11.52 11.70
CA LEU A 104 -0.53 -10.56 12.40
C LEU A 104 -0.34 -9.30 11.53
N PRO A 105 -0.40 -8.09 12.14
CA PRO A 105 -0.21 -6.86 11.39
C PRO A 105 1.21 -6.74 10.86
N LEU A 106 1.34 -6.34 9.62
CA LEU A 106 2.59 -6.00 8.96
C LEU A 106 2.83 -4.50 9.05
N ASP A 107 4.08 -4.09 9.19
CA ASP A 107 4.51 -2.69 9.08
C ASP A 107 5.01 -2.43 7.66
N PRO A 108 4.23 -1.72 6.81
CA PRO A 108 4.60 -1.45 5.42
C PRO A 108 5.85 -0.57 5.31
N LEU A 109 6.79 -0.95 4.46
CA LEU A 109 7.92 -0.11 4.11
C LEU A 109 7.65 0.61 2.80
N GLY A 110 7.73 1.96 2.84
CA GLY A 110 7.47 2.77 1.66
C GLY A 110 6.46 3.89 1.90
N ARG A 111 5.85 4.39 0.81
CA ARG A 111 4.90 5.50 0.87
C ARG A 111 3.50 5.08 0.42
N GLN A 112 2.50 5.33 1.24
CA GLN A 112 1.10 5.11 0.87
C GLN A 112 0.66 6.12 -0.20
N LYS A 113 0.12 5.63 -1.32
CA LYS A 113 -0.32 6.50 -2.45
C LYS A 113 -1.74 7.05 -2.30
N ASN A 114 -2.63 6.31 -1.67
CA ASN A 114 -4.04 6.69 -1.52
C ASN A 114 -4.37 7.33 -0.17
N GLU A 115 -3.42 8.03 0.41
CA GLU A 115 -3.64 8.91 1.56
C GLU A 115 -4.44 10.17 1.17
N GLY A 116 -5.23 10.70 2.12
CA GLY A 116 -5.95 11.96 1.95
C GLY A 116 -4.98 13.14 1.72
N LEU A 117 -5.48 14.22 1.11
CA LEU A 117 -4.67 15.39 0.74
C LEU A 117 -3.91 16.01 1.92
N PHE A 118 -4.49 16.00 3.12
CA PHE A 118 -3.86 16.55 4.33
C PHE A 118 -2.67 15.72 4.81
N SER A 119 -2.79 14.40 4.80
CA SER A 119 -1.71 13.47 5.17
C SER A 119 -0.53 13.59 4.19
N ARG A 120 -0.80 13.71 2.87
CA ARG A 120 0.25 13.94 1.86
C ARG A 120 1.03 15.24 2.08
N ALA A 121 0.34 16.32 2.49
CA ALA A 121 0.99 17.60 2.76
C ALA A 121 1.89 17.50 4.01
N PHE A 122 1.43 16.83 5.05
CA PHE A 122 2.19 16.63 6.30
C PHE A 122 3.44 15.77 6.07
N HIS A 123 3.32 14.64 5.36
CA HIS A 123 4.45 13.77 5.03
C HIS A 123 5.47 14.43 4.09
N ARG A 124 5.03 15.36 3.21
CA ARG A 124 5.96 16.11 2.35
C ARG A 124 6.82 17.11 3.15
N ILE A 125 6.32 17.61 4.28
CA ILE A 125 7.00 18.62 5.11
C ILE A 125 7.86 17.97 6.20
N PHE A 126 7.41 16.85 6.78
CA PHE A 126 8.03 16.22 7.96
C PHE A 126 8.52 14.79 7.74
N GLY A 127 8.15 14.14 6.64
CA GLY A 127 8.48 12.74 6.34
C GLY A 127 9.80 12.61 5.60
N GLY A 128 10.89 12.52 6.31
CA GLY A 128 12.21 12.14 5.78
C GLY A 128 12.35 10.62 5.66
N GLY A 129 11.66 9.99 4.70
CA GLY A 129 11.76 8.54 4.48
C GLY A 129 11.86 8.24 2.99
N GLY A 130 13.08 8.15 2.47
CA GLY A 130 13.36 7.79 1.09
C GLY A 130 13.20 6.30 0.83
N GLY A 131 11.96 5.79 0.73
CA GLY A 131 11.68 4.48 0.16
C GLY A 131 11.14 4.65 -1.26
N SER A 132 11.77 4.01 -2.25
CA SER A 132 11.30 4.01 -3.64
C SER A 132 9.99 3.23 -3.83
N VAL A 133 9.57 2.43 -2.85
CA VAL A 133 8.38 1.59 -2.86
C VAL A 133 7.14 2.41 -2.51
N ALA A 134 6.10 2.24 -3.31
CA ALA A 134 4.80 2.85 -3.05
C ALA A 134 3.74 1.76 -2.93
N TYR A 135 2.84 1.90 -1.94
CA TYR A 135 1.77 0.94 -1.70
C TYR A 135 0.40 1.61 -1.59
N TYR A 136 -0.65 0.82 -1.69
CA TYR A 136 -2.04 1.22 -1.55
C TYR A 136 -2.67 0.52 -0.35
N ARG A 137 -3.50 1.26 0.39
CA ARG A 137 -4.45 0.64 1.31
C ARG A 137 -5.65 0.19 0.50
N LEU A 138 -5.90 -1.12 0.46
CA LEU A 138 -7.02 -1.73 -0.22
C LEU A 138 -8.24 -1.76 0.71
N GLN A 139 -9.43 -1.83 0.13
CA GLN A 139 -10.67 -2.00 0.86
C GLN A 139 -11.01 -3.50 0.94
N GLY A 140 -11.52 -3.94 2.07
CA GLY A 140 -11.97 -5.32 2.30
C GLY A 140 -11.18 -6.03 3.39
N GLY A 141 -11.64 -7.24 3.71
CA GLY A 141 -11.10 -8.03 4.81
C GLY A 141 -11.51 -7.54 6.20
N SER A 142 -11.27 -8.36 7.21
CA SER A 142 -11.44 -8.06 8.63
C SER A 142 -10.09 -8.04 9.33
N GLY A 143 -10.03 -7.61 10.58
CA GLY A 143 -8.81 -7.52 11.37
C GLY A 143 -7.96 -6.30 11.00
N SER A 144 -6.65 -6.39 11.21
CA SER A 144 -5.71 -5.32 10.88
C SER A 144 -5.69 -5.04 9.39
N TRP A 145 -5.76 -3.76 8.98
CA TRP A 145 -5.70 -3.35 7.56
C TRP A 145 -4.34 -3.67 6.89
N THR A 146 -3.37 -4.11 7.63
CA THR A 146 -2.07 -4.59 7.16
C THR A 146 -1.89 -6.10 7.35
N GLY A 147 -2.98 -6.86 7.59
CA GLY A 147 -2.93 -8.30 7.80
C GLY A 147 -2.45 -9.08 6.59
N SER A 148 -2.71 -8.59 5.37
CA SER A 148 -2.25 -9.20 4.12
C SER A 148 -1.51 -8.20 3.26
N LEU A 149 -0.37 -8.61 2.70
CA LEU A 149 0.40 -7.92 1.68
C LEU A 149 0.12 -8.55 0.32
N ASN A 150 -0.41 -7.77 -0.62
CA ASN A 150 -0.67 -8.19 -1.99
C ASN A 150 0.35 -7.55 -2.93
N VAL A 151 1.10 -8.37 -3.65
CA VAL A 151 2.05 -7.93 -4.68
C VAL A 151 1.52 -8.30 -6.05
N GLY A 152 1.05 -7.28 -6.79
CA GLY A 152 0.46 -7.42 -8.11
C GLY A 152 1.49 -7.68 -9.18
N ALA A 153 1.20 -8.67 -10.03
CA ALA A 153 1.90 -8.93 -11.27
C ALA A 153 1.01 -9.78 -12.20
N SER A 154 1.38 -9.89 -13.46
CA SER A 154 0.63 -10.68 -14.44
C SER A 154 0.62 -12.17 -14.06
N SER A 155 -0.47 -12.87 -14.39
CA SER A 155 -0.55 -14.32 -14.28
C SER A 155 0.63 -15.00 -15.00
N GLY A 156 1.15 -16.07 -14.40
CA GLY A 156 2.33 -16.78 -14.88
C GLY A 156 3.67 -16.16 -14.45
N THR A 157 3.68 -14.99 -13.80
CA THR A 157 4.91 -14.41 -13.24
C THR A 157 5.48 -15.29 -12.13
N ASP A 158 6.79 -15.53 -12.18
CA ASP A 158 7.50 -16.30 -11.16
C ASP A 158 7.41 -15.64 -9.79
N VAL A 159 7.15 -16.46 -8.76
CA VAL A 159 7.07 -16.07 -7.36
C VAL A 159 8.24 -16.72 -6.60
N TYR A 160 8.93 -15.89 -5.84
CA TYR A 160 10.07 -16.28 -5.02
C TYR A 160 9.74 -16.21 -3.54
N ALA A 161 10.49 -16.96 -2.72
CA ALA A 161 10.30 -16.96 -1.28
C ALA A 161 10.44 -15.56 -0.69
N PRO A 162 9.45 -15.07 0.09
CA PRO A 162 9.53 -13.74 0.69
C PRO A 162 10.43 -13.69 1.94
N VAL A 163 10.76 -14.84 2.50
CA VAL A 163 11.58 -14.99 3.73
C VAL A 163 12.50 -16.18 3.60
N ASP A 164 13.60 -16.16 4.35
CA ASP A 164 14.43 -17.35 4.59
C ASP A 164 13.68 -18.28 5.55
N GLY A 165 13.61 -19.57 5.24
CA GLY A 165 12.86 -20.49 6.08
C GLY A 165 12.73 -21.90 5.52
N THR A 166 11.80 -22.65 6.07
CA THR A 166 11.48 -24.03 5.65
C THR A 166 9.99 -24.12 5.33
N VAL A 167 9.66 -24.81 4.25
CA VAL A 167 8.25 -25.12 3.91
C VAL A 167 7.71 -26.10 4.93
N VAL A 168 6.68 -25.70 5.68
CA VAL A 168 6.02 -26.52 6.71
C VAL A 168 4.66 -27.02 6.27
N GLY A 169 4.08 -26.41 5.23
CA GLY A 169 2.81 -26.84 4.66
C GLY A 169 2.72 -26.49 3.17
N LEU A 170 2.09 -27.39 2.42
CA LEU A 170 1.76 -27.21 1.00
C LEU A 170 0.39 -27.80 0.75
N ARG A 171 -0.59 -26.97 0.43
CA ARG A 171 -1.98 -27.37 0.28
C ARG A 171 -2.61 -26.67 -0.92
N ASP A 172 -3.76 -27.20 -1.39
CA ASP A 172 -4.58 -26.50 -2.36
C ASP A 172 -5.21 -25.25 -1.73
N TYR A 173 -5.17 -24.15 -2.48
CA TYR A 173 -5.95 -22.96 -2.17
C TYR A 173 -7.38 -23.16 -2.68
N VAL A 174 -8.31 -23.40 -1.76
CA VAL A 174 -9.70 -23.72 -2.09
C VAL A 174 -10.60 -22.53 -1.83
N LEU A 175 -11.35 -22.10 -2.87
CA LEU A 175 -12.37 -21.07 -2.78
C LEU A 175 -13.70 -21.65 -3.28
N ASN A 176 -14.77 -21.55 -2.47
CA ASN A 176 -16.10 -22.11 -2.78
C ASN A 176 -16.06 -23.60 -3.18
N GLY A 177 -15.20 -24.40 -2.52
CA GLY A 177 -15.08 -25.84 -2.77
C GLY A 177 -14.30 -26.23 -4.02
N ARG A 178 -13.68 -25.28 -4.70
CA ARG A 178 -12.84 -25.51 -5.88
C ARG A 178 -11.41 -25.05 -5.64
N ALA A 179 -10.43 -25.85 -6.05
CA ALA A 179 -9.01 -25.49 -6.00
C ALA A 179 -8.67 -24.48 -7.12
N TYR A 180 -8.03 -23.38 -6.74
CA TYR A 180 -7.60 -22.32 -7.64
C TYR A 180 -6.10 -22.04 -7.60
N GLY A 181 -5.34 -22.87 -6.97
CA GLY A 181 -3.90 -22.74 -6.83
C GLY A 181 -3.43 -23.42 -5.56
N SER A 182 -2.31 -22.97 -5.05
CA SER A 182 -1.66 -23.55 -3.88
C SER A 182 -1.55 -22.52 -2.76
N LEU A 183 -1.52 -23.02 -1.54
CA LEU A 183 -1.18 -22.32 -0.31
C LEU A 183 0.15 -22.92 0.17
N VAL A 184 1.16 -22.06 0.33
CA VAL A 184 2.49 -22.43 0.79
C VAL A 184 2.70 -21.81 2.18
N GLU A 185 3.00 -22.66 3.17
CA GLU A 185 3.31 -22.25 4.54
C GLU A 185 4.81 -22.36 4.76
N VAL A 186 5.42 -21.26 5.16
CA VAL A 186 6.87 -21.19 5.42
C VAL A 186 7.10 -20.80 6.87
N GLN A 187 7.86 -21.59 7.60
CA GLN A 187 8.35 -21.23 8.93
C GLN A 187 9.64 -20.43 8.74
N PRO A 188 9.66 -19.13 9.10
CA PRO A 188 10.84 -18.30 8.92
C PRO A 188 11.95 -18.67 9.87
N SER A 189 13.20 -18.73 9.40
CA SER A 189 14.36 -19.02 10.25
C SER A 189 14.58 -17.93 11.32
N GLY A 190 14.25 -16.66 11.01
CA GLY A 190 14.42 -15.53 11.93
C GLY A 190 13.26 -15.30 12.89
N ALA A 191 12.12 -16.00 12.72
CA ALA A 191 10.93 -15.88 13.55
C ALA A 191 10.17 -17.23 13.58
N PRO A 192 10.69 -18.24 14.24
CA PRO A 192 10.13 -19.61 14.22
C PRO A 192 8.77 -19.73 14.94
N SER A 193 8.38 -18.73 15.71
CA SER A 193 7.04 -18.63 16.32
C SER A 193 5.94 -18.24 15.32
N ASP A 194 6.32 -17.86 14.11
CA ASP A 194 5.43 -17.37 13.08
C ASP A 194 5.43 -18.32 11.87
N VAL A 195 4.38 -18.25 11.08
CA VAL A 195 4.26 -18.91 9.77
C VAL A 195 3.88 -17.85 8.74
N VAL A 196 4.65 -17.77 7.66
CA VAL A 196 4.33 -16.96 6.50
C VAL A 196 3.52 -17.80 5.53
N VAL A 197 2.32 -17.37 5.24
CA VAL A 197 1.39 -18.00 4.30
C VAL A 197 1.43 -17.25 2.99
N VAL A 198 1.71 -17.97 1.89
CA VAL A 198 1.73 -17.41 0.54
C VAL A 198 0.65 -18.09 -0.29
N THR A 199 -0.24 -17.27 -0.88
CA THR A 199 -1.39 -17.76 -1.67
C THR A 199 -1.45 -17.11 -3.05
N HIS A 200 -2.46 -17.47 -3.86
CA HIS A 200 -2.68 -16.99 -5.22
C HIS A 200 -1.56 -17.39 -6.19
N LEU A 201 -0.90 -18.51 -5.93
CA LEU A 201 0.13 -19.06 -6.79
C LEU A 201 -0.14 -20.53 -7.13
N ARG A 202 0.46 -21.00 -8.21
CA ARG A 202 0.64 -22.41 -8.47
C ARG A 202 2.03 -22.77 -7.97
N ALA A 203 2.11 -23.68 -7.02
CA ALA A 203 3.40 -24.11 -6.45
C ALA A 203 4.32 -24.67 -7.54
N ASP A 204 5.63 -24.44 -7.36
CA ASP A 204 6.64 -25.07 -8.21
C ASP A 204 6.61 -26.58 -7.96
N PRO A 205 6.62 -27.44 -9.00
CA PRO A 205 6.57 -28.89 -8.84
C PRO A 205 7.73 -29.49 -8.02
N ALA A 206 8.85 -28.77 -7.94
CA ALA A 206 10.00 -29.21 -7.13
C ALA A 206 9.85 -28.83 -5.64
N LEU A 207 8.85 -28.00 -5.29
CA LEU A 207 8.64 -27.57 -3.91
C LEU A 207 7.94 -28.67 -3.11
N THR A 208 8.49 -29.00 -1.95
CA THR A 208 7.93 -30.00 -1.02
C THR A 208 8.00 -29.49 0.41
N VAL A 209 7.18 -30.06 1.29
CA VAL A 209 7.32 -29.85 2.74
C VAL A 209 8.72 -30.29 3.16
N GLY A 210 9.41 -29.46 3.96
CA GLY A 210 10.81 -29.63 4.32
C GLY A 210 11.81 -28.93 3.40
N SER A 211 11.38 -28.40 2.25
CA SER A 211 12.27 -27.61 1.37
C SER A 211 12.79 -26.37 2.10
N THR A 212 14.10 -26.16 2.08
CA THR A 212 14.75 -24.95 2.59
C THR A 212 14.67 -23.85 1.54
N LEU A 213 14.27 -22.65 1.96
CA LEU A 213 14.08 -21.48 1.11
C LEU A 213 15.04 -20.36 1.47
N SER A 214 15.54 -19.68 0.43
CA SER A 214 16.28 -18.42 0.55
C SER A 214 15.45 -17.30 -0.02
N ALA A 215 15.25 -16.24 0.76
CA ALA A 215 14.45 -15.08 0.40
C ALA A 215 14.92 -14.42 -0.91
N GLY A 216 14.00 -14.13 -1.81
CA GLY A 216 14.30 -13.54 -3.10
C GLY A 216 15.07 -14.42 -4.10
N ILE A 217 15.43 -15.67 -3.72
CA ILE A 217 16.24 -16.59 -4.56
C ILE A 217 15.46 -17.84 -4.91
N SER A 218 14.89 -18.51 -3.90
CA SER A 218 14.16 -19.77 -4.11
C SER A 218 12.83 -19.51 -4.78
N LYS A 219 12.63 -20.00 -6.00
CA LYS A 219 11.34 -19.98 -6.68
C LYS A 219 10.38 -20.91 -5.95
N ILE A 220 9.19 -20.42 -5.59
CA ILE A 220 8.15 -21.19 -4.92
C ILE A 220 6.93 -21.46 -5.80
N GLY A 221 6.82 -20.78 -6.96
CA GLY A 221 5.71 -20.97 -7.87
C GLY A 221 5.56 -19.88 -8.91
N SER A 222 4.33 -19.73 -9.41
CA SER A 222 3.93 -18.68 -10.35
C SER A 222 2.51 -18.20 -10.05
N ILE A 223 2.23 -16.90 -10.29
CA ILE A 223 0.93 -16.27 -10.04
C ILE A 223 -0.17 -16.94 -10.88
N VAL A 224 -1.30 -17.24 -10.26
CA VAL A 224 -2.50 -17.79 -10.90
C VAL A 224 -3.42 -16.65 -11.37
N ASP A 225 -4.20 -16.88 -12.43
CA ASP A 225 -5.23 -15.94 -12.86
C ASP A 225 -6.50 -16.12 -12.01
N PHE A 226 -6.80 -15.13 -11.19
CA PHE A 226 -8.01 -15.04 -10.37
C PHE A 226 -9.06 -14.10 -10.95
N SER A 227 -8.79 -13.40 -12.04
CA SER A 227 -9.67 -12.37 -12.60
C SER A 227 -11.05 -12.88 -13.00
N GLY A 228 -11.14 -14.16 -13.36
CA GLY A 228 -12.41 -14.85 -13.66
C GLY A 228 -13.15 -15.39 -12.43
N VAL A 229 -12.56 -15.34 -11.25
CA VAL A 229 -13.09 -15.95 -10.02
C VAL A 229 -13.70 -14.89 -9.11
N GLU A 230 -12.98 -13.79 -8.92
CA GLU A 230 -13.39 -12.69 -8.05
C GLU A 230 -12.90 -11.33 -8.58
N ARG A 231 -13.55 -10.27 -8.08
CA ARG A 231 -13.09 -8.90 -8.39
C ARG A 231 -11.91 -8.55 -7.47
N LEU A 232 -10.71 -8.58 -8.02
CA LEU A 232 -9.48 -8.30 -7.27
C LEU A 232 -9.40 -6.81 -6.87
N ALA A 233 -9.16 -6.55 -5.58
CA ALA A 233 -9.12 -5.20 -5.04
C ALA A 233 -7.98 -4.36 -5.66
N LEU A 234 -6.88 -5.00 -6.04
CA LEU A 234 -5.73 -4.37 -6.68
C LEU A 234 -6.06 -3.81 -8.08
N SER A 235 -7.02 -4.40 -8.82
CA SER A 235 -7.41 -3.94 -10.15
C SER A 235 -7.87 -2.47 -10.21
N ARG A 236 -8.24 -1.89 -9.07
CA ARG A 236 -8.56 -0.45 -8.97
C ARG A 236 -7.35 0.46 -9.07
N TYR A 237 -6.15 -0.08 -8.89
CA TYR A 237 -4.88 0.66 -8.80
C TYR A 237 -3.88 0.27 -9.87
N THR A 238 -4.23 -0.68 -10.72
CA THR A 238 -3.44 -1.21 -11.83
C THR A 238 -4.16 -1.02 -13.16
N GLN A 239 -3.47 -1.20 -14.27
CA GLN A 239 -4.06 -1.21 -15.61
C GLN A 239 -4.39 -2.64 -16.09
N ASP A 240 -4.10 -3.63 -15.27
CA ASP A 240 -4.35 -5.06 -15.52
C ASP A 240 -5.52 -5.59 -14.68
N SER A 241 -5.73 -6.90 -14.70
CA SER A 241 -6.80 -7.57 -13.94
C SER A 241 -6.58 -7.56 -12.42
N GLY A 242 -5.42 -7.11 -11.93
CA GLY A 242 -5.08 -7.05 -10.51
C GLY A 242 -4.65 -8.40 -9.92
N ASN A 243 -4.24 -9.37 -10.76
CA ASN A 243 -3.65 -10.62 -10.30
C ASN A 243 -2.45 -10.33 -9.41
N HIS A 244 -2.27 -11.12 -8.36
CA HIS A 244 -1.25 -10.88 -7.35
C HIS A 244 -0.90 -12.16 -6.61
N VAL A 245 0.22 -12.14 -5.89
CA VAL A 245 0.51 -13.06 -4.80
C VAL A 245 0.15 -12.37 -3.49
N ALA A 246 -0.51 -13.08 -2.57
CA ALA A 246 -0.85 -12.60 -1.24
C ALA A 246 0.04 -13.26 -0.18
N ILE A 247 0.49 -12.46 0.79
CA ILE A 247 1.38 -12.86 1.88
C ILE A 247 0.75 -12.44 3.20
N GLU A 248 0.60 -13.39 4.10
CA GLU A 248 0.08 -13.20 5.45
C GLU A 248 1.06 -13.79 6.46
N VAL A 249 1.05 -13.28 7.68
CA VAL A 249 1.83 -13.81 8.80
C VAL A 249 0.87 -14.23 9.89
N HIS A 250 1.03 -15.42 10.41
CA HIS A 250 0.20 -15.97 11.47
C HIS A 250 1.05 -16.59 12.58
N PRO A 251 0.56 -16.63 13.83
CA PRO A 251 1.25 -17.37 14.89
C PRO A 251 1.33 -18.87 14.54
N ALA A 252 2.50 -19.49 14.70
CA ALA A 252 2.68 -20.93 14.42
C ALA A 252 1.74 -21.81 15.25
N ALA A 253 1.38 -21.39 16.47
CA ALA A 253 0.43 -22.09 17.33
C ALA A 253 -0.96 -22.26 16.69
N THR A 254 -1.38 -21.37 15.78
CA THR A 254 -2.65 -21.46 15.08
C THR A 254 -2.70 -22.65 14.12
N PHE A 255 -1.55 -23.07 13.59
CA PHE A 255 -1.43 -24.18 12.65
C PHE A 255 -1.23 -25.53 13.32
N ALA A 256 -0.73 -25.56 14.54
CA ALA A 256 -0.55 -26.80 15.32
C ALA A 256 -1.88 -27.43 15.76
N LEU A 257 -3.00 -26.70 15.64
CA LEU A 257 -4.33 -27.13 16.05
C LEU A 257 -5.25 -27.53 14.88
N ARG A 258 -4.74 -27.49 13.65
CA ARG A 258 -5.46 -27.87 12.41
C ARG A 258 -4.84 -29.12 11.79
#